data_5c173a0d51a1795aab6fbd7bfb3ffdd1
#
_entry.id   5c173a0d51a1795aab6fbd7bfb3ffdd1
#
_cell.length_a   1.000
_cell.length_b   1.000
_cell.length_c   1.000
_cell.angle_alpha   90.00
_cell.angle_beta   90.00
_cell.angle_gamma   90.00
#
_symmetry.space_group_name_H-M   'P 1'
#
loop_
_entity.id
_entity.type
_entity.pdbx_description
1 polymer ?
#
loop_
_entity_poly.entity_id
_entity_poly.type
_entity_poly.pdbx_seq_one_letter_code
_entity_poly.pdbx_strand_id
1 'polypeptide(L)'
;MSDYEFDVFISYRREGNPYNWVRNHFHPRLTDCLADHLPDEPTVFIDETMEVGSIWPDRLEEALGRTRILVPVLSPQYFRSRWCLAEWHSMVERERLLGQAGLIYPVLFSDSENFPSFARERSWRDLKKWNKPDLVFQQTVRWIDFVEEIENVAIELARLLGKVPPWEPGWPMRRPDPPMPGMTPVPRF
;
A
#
# COMPACT_ATOMS: atom_id res chain seq x y z
N MET A 1 -23.42 -11.34 0.80
CA MET A 1 -22.94 -10.12 0.11
C MET A 1 -21.58 -9.81 0.69
N SER A 2 -20.59 -9.60 -0.16
CA SER A 2 -19.27 -9.21 0.33
C SER A 2 -19.33 -7.74 0.72
N ASP A 3 -19.10 -7.42 1.99
CA ASP A 3 -19.04 -6.03 2.45
C ASP A 3 -17.63 -5.43 2.23
N TYR A 4 -16.77 -6.15 1.49
CA TYR A 4 -15.56 -5.58 0.92
C TYR A 4 -15.93 -4.64 -0.23
N GLU A 5 -15.30 -3.48 -0.22
CA GLU A 5 -15.45 -2.44 -1.24
C GLU A 5 -14.24 -2.42 -2.18
N PHE A 6 -13.06 -2.76 -1.64
CA PHE A 6 -11.81 -2.73 -2.39
C PHE A 6 -11.12 -4.09 -2.38
N ASP A 7 -10.66 -4.52 -3.53
CA ASP A 7 -9.82 -5.70 -3.67
C ASP A 7 -8.40 -5.41 -3.15
N VAL A 8 -7.87 -4.26 -3.51
CA VAL A 8 -6.50 -3.83 -3.17
C VAL A 8 -6.50 -2.41 -2.64
N PHE A 9 -5.74 -2.19 -1.58
CA PHE A 9 -5.38 -0.86 -1.06
C PHE A 9 -3.88 -0.67 -1.23
N ILE A 10 -3.46 0.25 -2.10
CA ILE A 10 -2.04 0.58 -2.26
C ILE A 10 -1.65 1.62 -1.21
N SER A 11 -0.80 1.19 -0.27
CA SER A 11 -0.24 2.04 0.79
C SER A 11 1.14 2.55 0.40
N TYR A 12 1.34 3.85 0.38
CA TYR A 12 2.60 4.44 -0.08
C TYR A 12 2.85 5.80 0.57
N ARG A 13 4.12 6.23 0.60
CA ARG A 13 4.45 7.60 1.00
C ARG A 13 3.94 8.57 -0.06
N ARG A 14 3.09 9.50 0.33
CA ARG A 14 2.37 10.45 -0.55
C ARG A 14 3.19 11.63 -1.03
N GLU A 15 4.49 11.55 -0.92
CA GLU A 15 5.43 12.58 -1.34
C GLU A 15 6.59 11.96 -2.12
N GLY A 16 7.13 12.72 -3.07
CA GLY A 16 8.32 12.36 -3.81
C GLY A 16 8.13 11.24 -4.81
N ASN A 17 9.20 10.50 -5.06
CA ASN A 17 9.25 9.50 -6.12
C ASN A 17 8.26 8.34 -5.97
N PRO A 18 8.01 7.77 -4.78
CA PRO A 18 7.01 6.72 -4.63
C PRO A 18 5.60 7.16 -5.02
N TYR A 19 5.21 8.39 -4.66
CA TYR A 19 3.92 8.98 -5.02
C TYR A 19 3.74 9.07 -6.55
N ASN A 20 4.71 9.67 -7.25
CA ASN A 20 4.64 9.82 -8.69
C ASN A 20 4.68 8.46 -9.41
N TRP A 21 5.50 7.53 -8.94
CA TRP A 21 5.61 6.19 -9.51
C TRP A 21 4.31 5.40 -9.38
N VAL A 22 3.66 5.44 -8.21
CA VAL A 22 2.37 4.77 -7.99
C VAL A 22 1.33 5.33 -8.95
N ARG A 23 1.18 6.65 -9.01
CA ARG A 23 0.17 7.30 -9.85
C ARG A 23 0.41 7.14 -11.34
N ASN A 24 1.66 7.27 -11.77
CA ASN A 24 1.99 7.28 -13.18
C ASN A 24 2.08 5.88 -13.78
N HIS A 25 2.44 4.87 -12.99
CA HIS A 25 2.80 3.55 -13.52
C HIS A 25 2.15 2.39 -12.77
N PHE A 26 2.39 2.28 -11.46
CA PHE A 26 2.02 1.09 -10.72
C PHE A 26 0.52 0.88 -10.61
N HIS A 27 -0.21 1.88 -10.12
CA HIS A 27 -1.66 1.79 -9.93
C HIS A 27 -2.42 1.55 -11.24
N PRO A 28 -2.24 2.37 -12.31
CA PRO A 28 -2.98 2.13 -13.55
C PRO A 28 -2.64 0.77 -14.16
N ARG A 29 -1.36 0.38 -14.17
CA ARG A 29 -0.97 -0.89 -14.77
C ARG A 29 -1.44 -2.09 -13.95
N LEU A 30 -1.38 -2.02 -12.62
CA LEU A 30 -1.89 -3.09 -11.75
C LEU A 30 -3.40 -3.26 -11.93
N THR A 31 -4.15 -2.18 -12.00
CA THR A 31 -5.61 -2.22 -12.22
C THR A 31 -5.95 -2.91 -13.55
N ASP A 32 -5.27 -2.52 -14.64
CA ASP A 32 -5.46 -3.13 -15.96
C ASP A 32 -5.16 -4.64 -15.93
N CYS A 33 -4.01 -5.04 -15.36
CA CYS A 33 -3.64 -6.45 -15.27
C CYS A 33 -4.59 -7.26 -14.37
N LEU A 34 -5.07 -6.70 -13.27
CA LEU A 34 -6.04 -7.40 -12.41
C LEU A 34 -7.37 -7.65 -13.12
N ALA A 35 -7.79 -6.75 -14.01
CA ALA A 35 -9.01 -6.93 -14.80
C ALA A 35 -8.98 -8.18 -15.70
N ASP A 36 -7.79 -8.61 -16.11
CA ASP A 36 -7.62 -9.83 -16.89
C ASP A 36 -7.68 -11.13 -16.06
N HIS A 37 -7.63 -11.02 -14.72
CA HIS A 37 -7.54 -12.18 -13.82
C HIS A 37 -8.67 -12.27 -12.78
N LEU A 38 -9.50 -11.25 -12.65
CA LEU A 38 -10.65 -11.25 -11.74
C LEU A 38 -11.97 -11.41 -12.51
N PRO A 39 -12.98 -12.06 -11.92
CA PRO A 39 -14.29 -12.23 -12.56
C PRO A 39 -15.07 -10.92 -12.67
N ASP A 40 -14.83 -9.98 -11.75
CA ASP A 40 -15.46 -8.68 -11.68
C ASP A 40 -14.42 -7.58 -11.93
N GLU A 41 -14.89 -6.36 -12.21
CA GLU A 41 -14.00 -5.21 -12.37
C GLU A 41 -13.21 -4.94 -11.08
N PRO A 42 -11.86 -4.89 -11.13
CA PRO A 42 -11.05 -4.72 -9.94
C PRO A 42 -11.23 -3.36 -9.29
N THR A 43 -11.32 -3.35 -7.98
CA THR A 43 -11.40 -2.13 -7.18
C THR A 43 -10.07 -1.90 -6.44
N VAL A 44 -9.26 -0.98 -6.97
CA VAL A 44 -7.96 -0.64 -6.41
C VAL A 44 -7.99 0.75 -5.80
N PHE A 45 -7.87 0.83 -4.48
CA PHE A 45 -7.85 2.10 -3.75
C PHE A 45 -6.44 2.67 -3.69
N ILE A 46 -6.33 3.95 -4.02
CA ILE A 46 -5.19 4.81 -3.70
C ILE A 46 -5.71 6.09 -3.04
N ASP A 47 -5.00 6.56 -2.04
CA ASP A 47 -5.36 7.83 -1.43
C ASP A 47 -4.67 9.00 -2.17
N GLU A 48 -5.43 9.69 -2.99
CA GLU A 48 -4.98 10.85 -3.76
C GLU A 48 -5.21 12.18 -3.04
N THR A 49 -6.07 12.19 -2.02
CA THR A 49 -6.59 13.42 -1.42
C THR A 49 -6.17 13.58 0.04
N MET A 50 -4.94 14.03 0.30
CA MET A 50 -4.66 14.66 1.60
C MET A 50 -4.42 16.15 1.41
N GLU A 51 -5.41 16.95 1.80
CA GLU A 51 -5.18 18.34 2.13
C GLU A 51 -4.29 18.44 3.38
N VAL A 52 -3.28 19.30 3.31
CA VAL A 52 -2.41 19.59 4.44
C VAL A 52 -3.27 20.07 5.62
N GLY A 53 -3.23 19.34 6.74
CA GLY A 53 -3.99 19.68 7.95
C GLY A 53 -5.28 18.87 8.16
N SER A 54 -5.64 17.96 7.27
CA SER A 54 -6.78 17.06 7.50
C SER A 54 -6.47 16.07 8.64
N ILE A 55 -7.44 15.91 9.55
CA ILE A 55 -7.52 14.79 10.49
C ILE A 55 -7.62 13.51 9.63
N TRP A 56 -7.13 12.36 10.13
CA TRP A 56 -7.24 11.09 9.40
C TRP A 56 -8.67 10.96 8.89
N PRO A 57 -8.85 10.97 7.56
CA PRO A 57 -10.20 10.96 7.05
C PRO A 57 -10.84 9.65 7.47
N ASP A 58 -12.02 9.72 8.07
CA ASP A 58 -12.85 8.55 8.36
C ASP A 58 -12.98 7.65 7.12
N ARG A 59 -12.95 8.26 5.93
CA ARG A 59 -12.92 7.58 4.65
C ARG A 59 -11.72 6.64 4.44
N LEU A 60 -10.52 7.01 4.92
CA LEU A 60 -9.33 6.17 4.78
C LEU A 60 -9.41 4.94 5.69
N GLU A 61 -9.88 5.16 6.92
CA GLU A 61 -10.13 4.08 7.88
C GLU A 61 -11.22 3.15 7.37
N GLU A 62 -12.30 3.70 6.84
CA GLU A 62 -13.38 2.94 6.23
C GLU A 62 -12.88 2.14 5.02
N ALA A 63 -12.14 2.78 4.10
CA ALA A 63 -11.56 2.12 2.93
C ALA A 63 -10.64 0.95 3.33
N LEU A 64 -9.74 1.17 4.30
CA LEU A 64 -8.87 0.10 4.79
C LEU A 64 -9.66 -1.02 5.47
N GLY A 65 -10.70 -0.68 6.24
CA GLY A 65 -11.61 -1.64 6.89
C GLY A 65 -12.37 -2.51 5.90
N ARG A 66 -12.62 -1.99 4.69
CA ARG A 66 -13.35 -2.68 3.61
C ARG A 66 -12.44 -3.19 2.49
N THR A 67 -11.14 -3.24 2.74
CA THR A 67 -10.14 -3.75 1.78
C THR A 67 -9.81 -5.20 2.05
N ARG A 68 -9.61 -5.98 0.98
CA ARG A 68 -9.17 -7.38 1.05
C ARG A 68 -7.67 -7.49 1.30
N ILE A 69 -6.85 -6.86 0.47
CA ILE A 69 -5.38 -6.95 0.53
C ILE A 69 -4.74 -5.57 0.54
N LEU A 70 -3.78 -5.37 1.43
CA LEU A 70 -2.90 -4.21 1.47
C LEU A 70 -1.67 -4.47 0.62
N VAL A 71 -1.34 -3.54 -0.28
CA VAL A 71 -0.10 -3.54 -1.06
C VAL A 71 0.77 -2.35 -0.64
N PRO A 72 1.66 -2.53 0.35
CA PRO A 72 2.57 -1.47 0.76
C PRO A 72 3.74 -1.32 -0.21
N VAL A 73 3.99 -0.09 -0.65
CA VAL A 73 5.12 0.29 -1.51
C VAL A 73 6.29 0.70 -0.64
N LEU A 74 7.18 -0.26 -0.39
CA LEU A 74 8.25 -0.13 0.60
C LEU A 74 9.39 0.77 0.14
N SER A 75 9.70 1.74 0.97
CA SER A 75 10.84 2.64 0.87
C SER A 75 11.29 3.07 2.27
N PRO A 76 12.49 3.64 2.46
CA PRO A 76 12.86 4.20 3.75
C PRO A 76 11.87 5.23 4.28
N GLN A 77 11.25 6.00 3.38
CA GLN A 77 10.25 7.01 3.74
C GLN A 77 8.91 6.39 4.15
N TYR A 78 8.56 5.21 3.64
CA TYR A 78 7.36 4.47 4.05
C TYR A 78 7.37 4.24 5.56
N PHE A 79 8.47 3.75 6.11
CA PHE A 79 8.63 3.44 7.53
C PHE A 79 8.78 4.67 8.43
N ARG A 80 8.94 5.86 7.86
CA ARG A 80 8.88 7.14 8.60
C ARG A 80 7.48 7.75 8.61
N SER A 81 6.57 7.22 7.82
CA SER A 81 5.19 7.69 7.74
C SER A 81 4.34 7.00 8.80
N ARG A 82 3.80 7.78 9.75
CA ARG A 82 2.90 7.27 10.77
C ARG A 82 1.64 6.65 10.16
N TRP A 83 1.16 7.19 9.05
CA TRP A 83 0.01 6.72 8.31
C TRP A 83 0.28 5.35 7.68
N CYS A 84 1.35 5.21 6.94
CA CYS A 84 1.74 3.94 6.33
C CYS A 84 1.94 2.84 7.40
N LEU A 85 2.53 3.19 8.54
CA LEU A 85 2.69 2.26 9.65
C LEU A 85 1.35 1.87 10.28
N ALA A 86 0.42 2.82 10.42
CA ALA A 86 -0.91 2.53 10.95
C ALA A 86 -1.69 1.58 10.03
N GLU A 87 -1.64 1.82 8.71
CA GLU A 87 -2.23 0.94 7.70
C GLU A 87 -1.61 -0.47 7.75
N TRP A 88 -0.29 -0.56 7.78
CA TRP A 88 0.44 -1.82 7.93
C TRP A 88 0.02 -2.60 9.18
N HIS A 89 0.08 -1.95 10.34
CA HIS A 89 -0.22 -2.60 11.61
C HIS A 89 -1.69 -2.98 11.77
N SER A 90 -2.61 -2.25 11.13
CA SER A 90 -4.03 -2.64 11.09
C SER A 90 -4.21 -3.97 10.38
N MET A 91 -3.54 -4.16 9.23
CA MET A 91 -3.62 -5.41 8.50
C MET A 91 -2.86 -6.56 9.18
N VAL A 92 -1.74 -6.28 9.83
CA VAL A 92 -1.02 -7.29 10.67
C VAL A 92 -1.94 -7.80 11.79
N GLU A 93 -2.66 -6.90 12.46
CA GLU A 93 -3.58 -7.29 13.53
C GLU A 93 -4.75 -8.11 12.99
N ARG A 94 -5.25 -7.77 11.78
CA ARG A 94 -6.28 -8.56 11.11
C ARG A 94 -5.78 -9.98 10.78
N GLU A 95 -4.58 -10.12 10.22
CA GLU A 95 -3.96 -11.44 9.98
C GLU A 95 -3.83 -12.24 11.26
N ARG A 96 -3.44 -11.59 12.37
CA ARG A 96 -3.32 -12.23 13.69
C ARG A 96 -4.67 -12.76 14.19
N LEU A 97 -5.74 -11.98 14.06
CA LEU A 97 -7.09 -12.41 14.47
C LEU A 97 -7.61 -13.56 13.62
N LEU A 98 -7.34 -13.53 12.33
CA LEU A 98 -7.73 -14.60 11.41
C LEU A 98 -6.87 -15.86 11.52
N GLY A 99 -5.71 -15.78 12.20
CA GLY A 99 -4.72 -16.86 12.20
C GLY A 99 -4.17 -17.19 10.80
N GLN A 100 -4.23 -16.23 9.88
CA GLN A 100 -3.89 -16.40 8.47
C GLN A 100 -3.04 -15.24 7.98
N ALA A 101 -1.95 -15.55 7.29
CA ALA A 101 -1.14 -14.58 6.54
C ALA A 101 -1.68 -14.40 5.10
N GLY A 102 -1.22 -13.36 4.43
CA GLY A 102 -1.51 -13.12 3.01
C GLY A 102 -2.46 -11.96 2.74
N LEU A 103 -2.78 -11.15 3.77
CA LEU A 103 -3.51 -9.90 3.61
C LEU A 103 -2.59 -8.70 3.33
N ILE A 104 -1.28 -8.91 3.39
CA ILE A 104 -0.26 -7.90 3.08
C ILE A 104 0.64 -8.45 1.98
N TYR A 105 0.68 -7.77 0.85
CA TYR A 105 1.53 -8.08 -0.30
C TYR A 105 2.53 -6.96 -0.55
N PRO A 106 3.73 -6.98 0.08
CA PRO A 106 4.67 -5.88 -0.04
C PRO A 106 5.35 -5.84 -1.40
N VAL A 107 5.50 -4.64 -1.97
CA VAL A 107 6.35 -4.39 -3.14
C VAL A 107 7.50 -3.45 -2.74
N LEU A 108 8.71 -3.80 -3.14
CA LEU A 108 9.91 -3.05 -2.81
C LEU A 108 10.19 -2.02 -3.90
N PHE A 109 10.03 -0.74 -3.57
CA PHE A 109 10.31 0.39 -4.45
C PHE A 109 11.77 0.83 -4.36
N SER A 110 12.28 0.99 -3.15
CA SER A 110 13.67 1.35 -2.93
C SER A 110 14.21 0.67 -1.68
N ASP A 111 15.50 0.38 -1.71
CA ASP A 111 16.18 -0.40 -0.70
C ASP A 111 16.68 0.44 0.46
N SER A 112 16.67 -0.15 1.65
CA SER A 112 17.36 0.37 2.80
C SER A 112 17.79 -0.78 3.71
N GLU A 113 19.04 -0.78 4.11
CA GLU A 113 19.55 -1.69 5.14
C GLU A 113 18.87 -1.47 6.51
N ASN A 114 18.18 -0.34 6.65
CA ASN A 114 17.56 0.10 7.89
C ASN A 114 16.04 -0.16 7.95
N PHE A 115 15.52 -1.09 7.16
CA PHE A 115 14.12 -1.51 7.30
C PHE A 115 13.88 -2.15 8.67
N PRO A 116 12.73 -1.87 9.33
CA PRO A 116 12.38 -2.50 10.59
C PRO A 116 12.37 -4.04 10.49
N SER A 117 12.69 -4.72 11.59
CA SER A 117 12.73 -6.20 11.62
C SER A 117 11.42 -6.82 11.17
N PHE A 118 10.29 -6.29 11.61
CA PHE A 118 8.96 -6.81 11.26
C PHE A 118 8.68 -6.78 9.74
N ALA A 119 9.27 -5.82 9.02
CA ALA A 119 9.13 -5.76 7.57
C ALA A 119 10.04 -6.77 6.87
N ARG A 120 11.25 -6.98 7.41
CA ARG A 120 12.23 -7.93 6.87
C ARG A 120 11.82 -9.40 7.04
N GLU A 121 10.91 -9.69 7.96
CA GLU A 121 10.36 -11.03 8.17
C GLU A 121 9.36 -11.45 7.09
N ARG A 122 8.91 -10.50 6.24
CA ARG A 122 7.98 -10.78 5.15
C ARG A 122 8.71 -10.83 3.82
N SER A 123 8.30 -11.76 2.97
CA SER A 123 8.71 -11.73 1.56
C SER A 123 8.07 -10.54 0.85
N TRP A 124 8.80 -9.94 -0.08
CA TRP A 124 8.31 -8.85 -0.93
C TRP A 124 8.63 -9.10 -2.39
N ARG A 125 7.88 -8.43 -3.27
CA ARG A 125 8.21 -8.39 -4.70
C ARG A 125 9.17 -7.24 -4.95
N ASP A 126 10.35 -7.54 -5.48
CA ASP A 126 11.38 -6.52 -5.75
C ASP A 126 11.09 -5.80 -7.08
N LEU A 127 10.66 -4.55 -7.01
CA LEU A 127 10.40 -3.68 -8.16
C LEU A 127 11.43 -2.55 -8.31
N LYS A 128 12.53 -2.58 -7.56
CA LYS A 128 13.58 -1.54 -7.59
C LYS A 128 14.13 -1.26 -8.99
N LYS A 129 14.22 -2.29 -9.81
CA LYS A 129 14.72 -2.18 -11.19
C LYS A 129 13.91 -1.20 -12.03
N TRP A 130 12.64 -1.00 -11.69
CA TRP A 130 11.69 -0.19 -12.43
C TRP A 130 11.16 1.02 -11.65
N ASN A 131 11.83 1.45 -10.61
CA ASN A 131 11.42 2.56 -9.74
C ASN A 131 11.63 3.96 -10.36
N LYS A 132 11.23 4.14 -11.61
CA LYS A 132 11.33 5.39 -12.35
C LYS A 132 9.98 6.10 -12.33
N PRO A 133 9.89 7.29 -11.68
CA PRO A 133 8.59 7.97 -11.51
C PRO A 133 8.14 8.76 -12.73
N ASP A 134 9.06 9.12 -13.63
CA ASP A 134 8.78 10.00 -14.78
C ASP A 134 8.03 9.28 -15.89
N LEU A 135 7.11 9.96 -16.55
CA LEU A 135 6.31 9.42 -17.66
C LEU A 135 7.16 8.95 -18.85
N VAL A 136 8.35 9.51 -19.03
CA VAL A 136 9.29 9.07 -20.08
C VAL A 136 9.70 7.60 -19.92
N PHE A 137 9.59 7.04 -18.72
CA PHE A 137 9.83 5.61 -18.47
C PHE A 137 8.97 4.71 -19.37
N GLN A 138 7.73 5.10 -19.65
CA GLN A 138 6.82 4.36 -20.54
C GLN A 138 7.31 4.27 -22.00
N GLN A 139 8.27 5.11 -22.38
CA GLN A 139 8.86 5.13 -23.72
C GLN A 139 10.17 4.33 -23.80
N THR A 140 10.57 3.69 -22.72
CA THR A 140 11.81 2.92 -22.64
C THR A 140 11.56 1.42 -22.87
N VAL A 141 12.56 0.69 -23.36
CA VAL A 141 12.50 -0.77 -23.50
C VAL A 141 12.19 -1.47 -22.15
N ARG A 142 12.65 -0.89 -21.03
CA ARG A 142 12.37 -1.42 -19.69
C ARG A 142 10.90 -1.38 -19.29
N TRP A 143 10.10 -0.61 -20.00
CA TRP A 143 8.65 -0.58 -19.76
C TRP A 143 7.99 -1.93 -20.07
N ILE A 144 8.45 -2.64 -21.08
CA ILE A 144 7.94 -3.98 -21.44
C ILE A 144 8.21 -4.94 -20.27
N ASP A 145 9.44 -4.98 -19.77
CA ASP A 145 9.81 -5.82 -18.61
C ASP A 145 8.98 -5.47 -17.37
N PHE A 146 8.71 -4.18 -17.15
CA PHE A 146 7.87 -3.71 -16.05
C PHE A 146 6.42 -4.19 -16.20
N VAL A 147 5.86 -4.09 -17.40
CA VAL A 147 4.50 -4.57 -17.69
C VAL A 147 4.37 -6.06 -17.41
N GLU A 148 5.34 -6.87 -17.86
CA GLU A 148 5.38 -8.31 -17.60
C GLU A 148 5.48 -8.61 -16.10
N GLU A 149 6.28 -7.83 -15.36
CA GLU A 149 6.42 -8.01 -13.92
C GLU A 149 5.14 -7.65 -13.17
N ILE A 150 4.43 -6.58 -13.58
CA ILE A 150 3.13 -6.23 -12.97
C ILE A 150 2.06 -7.27 -13.30
N GLU A 151 2.11 -7.89 -14.46
CA GLU A 151 1.27 -9.05 -14.80
C GLU A 151 1.47 -10.20 -13.80
N ASN A 152 2.73 -10.54 -13.48
CA ASN A 152 3.04 -11.56 -12.47
C ASN A 152 2.50 -11.16 -11.08
N VAL A 153 2.63 -9.90 -10.70
CA VAL A 153 2.05 -9.37 -9.45
C VAL A 153 0.53 -9.53 -9.43
N ALA A 154 -0.14 -9.21 -10.54
CA ALA A 154 -1.60 -9.33 -10.65
C ALA A 154 -2.06 -10.79 -10.54
N ILE A 155 -1.37 -11.74 -11.16
CA ILE A 155 -1.65 -13.18 -11.06
C ILE A 155 -1.53 -13.64 -9.60
N GLU A 156 -0.47 -13.24 -8.90
CA GLU A 156 -0.27 -13.59 -7.50
C GLU A 156 -1.35 -12.98 -6.60
N LEU A 157 -1.67 -11.70 -6.81
CA LEU A 157 -2.74 -11.01 -6.06
C LEU A 157 -4.11 -11.65 -6.31
N ALA A 158 -4.46 -12.00 -7.55
CA ALA A 158 -5.70 -12.68 -7.87
C ALA A 158 -5.84 -14.01 -7.11
N ARG A 159 -4.75 -14.79 -7.00
CA ARG A 159 -4.73 -16.03 -6.20
C ARG A 159 -4.91 -15.77 -4.71
N LEU A 160 -4.31 -14.70 -4.17
CA LEU A 160 -4.46 -14.33 -2.77
C LEU A 160 -5.87 -13.81 -2.48
N LEU A 161 -6.43 -12.99 -3.36
CA LEU A 161 -7.81 -12.48 -3.25
C LEU A 161 -8.84 -13.60 -3.14
N GLY A 162 -8.63 -14.70 -3.88
CA GLY A 162 -9.47 -15.89 -3.80
C GLY A 162 -9.40 -16.65 -2.46
N LYS A 163 -8.42 -16.32 -1.60
CA LYS A 163 -8.22 -16.93 -0.27
C LYS A 163 -8.61 -16.02 0.89
N VAL A 164 -8.95 -14.77 0.60
CA VAL A 164 -9.35 -13.81 1.63
C VAL A 164 -10.67 -14.29 2.27
N PRO A 165 -10.74 -14.40 3.60
CA PRO A 165 -11.97 -14.79 4.30
C PRO A 165 -13.10 -13.82 4.04
N PRO A 166 -14.37 -14.22 4.27
CA PRO A 166 -15.50 -13.29 4.25
C PRO A 166 -15.26 -12.09 5.14
N TRP A 167 -15.82 -10.95 4.74
CA TRP A 167 -15.72 -9.74 5.54
C TRP A 167 -16.46 -9.87 6.87
N GLU A 168 -15.89 -9.30 7.92
CA GLU A 168 -16.52 -9.21 9.24
C GLU A 168 -16.49 -7.75 9.72
N PRO A 169 -17.56 -7.28 10.38
CA PRO A 169 -17.57 -5.95 10.95
C PRO A 169 -16.61 -5.85 12.13
N GLY A 170 -16.00 -4.68 12.31
CA GLY A 170 -15.16 -4.38 13.48
C GLY A 170 -13.70 -4.85 13.37
N TRP A 171 -13.18 -4.96 12.15
CA TRP A 171 -11.74 -5.16 11.98
C TRP A 171 -10.91 -4.14 12.77
N PRO A 172 -9.82 -4.56 13.42
CA PRO A 172 -8.99 -3.65 14.19
C PRO A 172 -8.35 -2.60 13.29
N MET A 173 -8.48 -1.35 13.71
CA MET A 173 -7.91 -0.20 13.03
C MET A 173 -6.95 0.52 13.96
N ARG A 174 -5.71 0.62 13.55
CA ARG A 174 -4.70 1.41 14.26
C ARG A 174 -4.69 2.82 13.68
N ARG A 175 -4.74 3.80 14.56
CA ARG A 175 -4.61 5.22 14.20
C ARG A 175 -3.18 5.68 14.49
N PRO A 176 -2.64 6.60 13.68
CA PRO A 176 -1.38 7.24 14.00
C PRO A 176 -1.48 7.97 15.34
N ASP A 177 -0.43 7.84 16.16
CA ASP A 177 -0.32 8.65 17.35
C ASP A 177 -0.39 10.13 16.99
N PRO A 178 -1.09 10.99 17.78
CA PRO A 178 -1.11 12.42 17.54
C PRO A 178 0.33 12.94 17.54
N PRO A 179 0.66 13.95 16.69
CA PRO A 179 1.97 14.57 16.74
C PRO A 179 2.22 15.08 18.16
N MET A 180 3.36 14.71 18.75
CA MET A 180 3.75 15.30 20.04
C MET A 180 3.73 16.81 19.88
N PRO A 181 3.09 17.59 20.79
CA PRO A 181 3.17 19.02 20.75
C PRO A 181 4.63 19.41 20.74
N GLY A 182 5.04 20.14 19.68
CA GLY A 182 6.40 20.60 19.56
C GLY A 182 6.77 21.35 20.82
N MET A 183 7.85 20.94 21.49
CA MET A 183 8.44 21.76 22.55
C MET A 183 8.80 23.09 21.91
N THR A 184 8.02 24.11 22.18
CA THR A 184 8.33 25.48 21.82
C THR A 184 9.70 25.79 22.45
N PRO A 185 10.71 26.20 21.66
CA PRO A 185 11.98 26.59 22.27
C PRO A 185 11.69 27.73 23.23
N VAL A 186 12.02 27.54 24.51
CA VAL A 186 11.91 28.63 25.49
C VAL A 186 12.87 29.71 25.01
N PRO A 187 12.39 30.96 24.82
CA PRO A 187 13.28 32.06 24.47
C PRO A 187 14.32 32.21 25.59
N ARG A 188 15.58 32.10 25.24
CA ARG A 188 16.68 32.47 26.16
C ARG A 188 16.71 34.02 26.18
N PHE A 189 16.33 34.58 27.29
CA PHE A 189 16.58 35.99 27.61
C PHE A 189 18.07 36.21 27.94
#